data_979a1840ae5737e8cd1135072fe57725
#
_entry.id   979a1840ae5737e8cd1135072fe57725
#
_cell.length_a   1.000
_cell.length_b   1.000
_cell.length_c   1.000
_cell.angle_alpha   90.00
_cell.angle_beta   90.00
_cell.angle_gamma   90.00
#
_symmetry.space_group_name_H-M   'P 1'
#
loop_
_entity.id
_entity.type
_entity.pdbx_description
1 polymer ?
#
loop_
_entity_poly.entity_id
_entity_poly.type
_entity_poly.pdbx_seq_one_letter_code
_entity_poly.pdbx_strand_id
1 'polypeptide(L)'
;SNDQPAGIERFLRAHQLQHHIRGIWSADHQPAKPDPGAVHGFCRQLGVEPAACALIGDADSDLAMAQAAGVAVALGYLSGWLTPPPLEAHYPRIHHWSELTVLPVIPTNGSAA
;
A
#
# COMPACT_ATOMS: atom_id res chain seq x y z
N SER A 1 0.44 -1.99 8.12
CA SER A 1 -0.28 -3.11 8.75
C SER A 1 -0.73 -2.73 10.15
N ASN A 2 -1.86 -3.31 10.58
CA ASN A 2 -2.29 -3.20 11.99
C ASN A 2 -1.72 -4.32 12.87
N ASP A 3 -0.76 -5.07 12.36
CA ASP A 3 -0.03 -6.06 13.13
C ASP A 3 1.06 -5.41 14.00
N GLN A 4 1.53 -6.14 15.00
CA GLN A 4 2.64 -5.71 15.85
C GLN A 4 3.96 -5.72 15.05
N PRO A 5 4.93 -4.84 15.39
CA PRO A 5 6.21 -4.79 14.66
C PRO A 5 6.92 -6.14 14.59
N ALA A 6 6.94 -6.89 15.70
CA ALA A 6 7.58 -8.20 15.74
C ALA A 6 6.94 -9.21 14.80
N GLY A 7 5.61 -9.16 14.65
CA GLY A 7 4.89 -10.02 13.70
C GLY A 7 5.22 -9.70 12.26
N ILE A 8 5.28 -8.41 11.93
CA ILE A 8 5.64 -7.95 10.59
C ILE A 8 7.06 -8.39 10.24
N GLU A 9 8.01 -8.14 11.14
CA GLU A 9 9.41 -8.51 10.93
C GLU A 9 9.60 -10.01 10.77
N ARG A 10 8.88 -10.80 11.57
CA ARG A 10 8.92 -12.26 11.48
C ARG A 10 8.41 -12.73 10.13
N PHE A 11 7.30 -12.16 9.64
CA PHE A 11 6.74 -12.49 8.33
C PHE A 11 7.74 -12.16 7.22
N LEU A 12 8.29 -10.95 7.22
CA LEU A 12 9.23 -10.53 6.20
C LEU A 12 10.48 -11.42 6.17
N ARG A 13 10.98 -11.79 7.34
CA ARG A 13 12.15 -12.66 7.46
C ARG A 13 11.85 -14.08 6.97
N ALA A 14 10.70 -14.62 7.34
CA ALA A 14 10.29 -15.97 6.94
C ALA A 14 10.13 -16.08 5.42
N HIS A 15 9.74 -15.01 4.75
CA HIS A 15 9.54 -14.98 3.30
C HIS A 15 10.70 -14.30 2.55
N GLN A 16 11.79 -13.97 3.24
CA GLN A 16 12.99 -13.35 2.65
C GLN A 16 12.68 -12.04 1.90
N LEU A 17 11.79 -11.23 2.48
CA LEU A 17 11.31 -9.99 1.88
C LEU A 17 11.97 -8.72 2.46
N GLN A 18 12.83 -8.84 3.49
CA GLN A 18 13.39 -7.68 4.20
C GLN A 18 14.07 -6.69 3.26
N HIS A 19 14.77 -7.19 2.25
CA HIS A 19 15.53 -6.36 1.31
C HIS A 19 14.65 -5.65 0.28
N HIS A 20 13.38 -6.05 0.18
CA HIS A 20 12.42 -5.46 -0.74
C HIS A 20 11.50 -4.42 -0.08
N ILE A 21 11.61 -4.24 1.24
CA ILE A 21 10.74 -3.36 2.03
C ILE A 21 11.57 -2.18 2.54
N ARG A 22 11.16 -0.97 2.20
CA ARG A 22 11.86 0.26 2.61
C ARG A 22 11.43 0.79 3.95
N GLY A 23 10.25 0.42 4.42
CA GLY A 23 9.73 0.91 5.68
C GLY A 23 8.51 0.14 6.13
N ILE A 24 8.17 0.31 7.40
CA ILE A 24 7.05 -0.36 8.05
C ILE A 24 6.23 0.67 8.82
N TRP A 25 4.91 0.59 8.70
CA TRP A 25 3.97 1.29 9.56
C TRP A 25 3.11 0.25 10.25
N SER A 26 3.36 0.04 11.53
CA SER A 26 2.74 -1.02 12.34
C SER A 26 1.61 -0.49 13.22
N ALA A 27 1.00 -1.38 13.98
CA ALA A 27 -0.02 -1.01 14.96
C ALA A 27 0.50 -0.04 16.05
N ASP A 28 1.82 -0.03 16.31
CA ASP A 28 2.43 0.86 17.30
C ASP A 28 2.61 2.28 16.77
N HIS A 29 2.51 2.51 15.46
CA HIS A 29 2.58 3.84 14.88
C HIS A 29 1.24 4.55 14.98
N GLN A 30 1.26 5.87 15.13
CA GLN A 30 0.07 6.68 15.24
C GLN A 30 0.04 7.74 14.14
N PRO A 31 -1.12 7.98 13.54
CA PRO A 31 -2.34 7.20 13.69
C PRO A 31 -2.26 5.85 12.98
N ALA A 32 -3.05 4.89 13.46
CA ALA A 32 -3.16 3.57 12.81
C ALA A 32 -4.25 3.58 11.74
N LYS A 33 -4.22 2.57 10.85
CA LYS A 33 -5.31 2.34 9.89
C LYS A 33 -6.66 2.24 10.64
N PRO A 34 -7.79 2.73 10.08
CA PRO A 34 -7.95 3.29 8.72
C PRO A 34 -7.79 4.81 8.64
N ASP A 35 -7.18 5.44 9.61
CA ASP A 35 -6.99 6.90 9.59
C ASP A 35 -6.08 7.28 8.42
N PRO A 36 -6.46 8.25 7.55
CA PRO A 36 -5.61 8.67 6.43
C PRO A 36 -4.27 9.24 6.89
N GLY A 37 -4.15 9.70 8.13
CA GLY A 37 -2.89 10.12 8.73
C GLY A 37 -1.84 9.02 8.76
N ALA A 38 -2.23 7.76 8.76
CA ALA A 38 -1.30 6.63 8.65
C ALA A 38 -0.56 6.66 7.30
N VAL A 39 -1.26 6.92 6.21
CA VAL A 39 -0.64 7.06 4.89
C VAL A 39 0.28 8.28 4.86
N HIS A 40 -0.18 9.43 5.36
CA HIS A 40 0.64 10.64 5.40
C HIS A 40 1.89 10.45 6.24
N GLY A 41 1.78 9.81 7.40
CA GLY A 41 2.91 9.52 8.28
C GLY A 41 3.92 8.59 7.62
N PHE A 42 3.44 7.53 6.98
CA PHE A 42 4.31 6.59 6.28
C PHE A 42 5.00 7.24 5.07
N CYS A 43 4.28 8.06 4.31
CA CYS A 43 4.86 8.81 3.20
C CYS A 43 5.96 9.76 3.68
N ARG A 44 5.76 10.44 4.81
CA ARG A 44 6.80 11.28 5.40
C ARG A 44 8.03 10.46 5.79
N GLN A 45 7.82 9.29 6.38
CA GLN A 45 8.90 8.38 6.75
C GLN A 45 9.73 7.97 5.53
N LEU A 46 9.09 7.73 4.40
CA LEU A 46 9.74 7.31 3.16
C LEU A 46 10.24 8.47 2.30
N GLY A 47 9.86 9.70 2.60
CA GLY A 47 10.20 10.86 1.79
C GLY A 47 9.50 10.88 0.44
N VAL A 48 8.26 10.41 0.37
CA VAL A 48 7.46 10.37 -0.87
C VAL A 48 6.14 11.10 -0.65
N GLU A 49 5.56 11.58 -1.75
CA GLU A 49 4.24 12.21 -1.73
C GLU A 49 3.15 11.16 -1.91
N PRO A 50 2.00 11.26 -1.23
CA PRO A 50 0.88 10.34 -1.46
C PRO A 50 0.45 10.25 -2.92
N ALA A 51 0.45 11.37 -3.64
CA ALA A 51 0.08 11.40 -5.06
C ALA A 51 1.04 10.62 -5.96
N ALA A 52 2.22 10.24 -5.47
CA ALA A 52 3.18 9.39 -6.19
C ALA A 52 3.10 7.93 -5.77
N CYS A 53 2.12 7.57 -4.93
CA CYS A 53 1.99 6.24 -4.36
C CYS A 53 0.75 5.51 -4.87
N ALA A 54 0.83 4.20 -4.88
CA ALA A 54 -0.32 3.31 -4.98
C ALA A 54 -0.46 2.55 -3.67
N LEU A 55 -1.69 2.37 -3.20
CA LEU A 55 -1.97 1.54 -2.04
C LEU A 55 -2.79 0.34 -2.50
N ILE A 56 -2.37 -0.84 -2.08
CA ILE A 56 -3.07 -2.09 -2.38
C ILE A 56 -3.57 -2.66 -1.07
N GLY A 57 -4.85 -2.96 -1.01
CA GLY A 57 -5.48 -3.51 0.19
C GLY A 57 -6.66 -4.40 -0.15
N ASP A 58 -7.08 -5.21 0.82
CA ASP A 58 -8.12 -6.20 0.64
C ASP A 58 -9.45 -5.82 1.31
N ALA A 59 -9.53 -4.65 1.92
CA ALA A 59 -10.72 -4.17 2.60
C ALA A 59 -11.09 -2.75 2.15
N ASP A 60 -12.38 -2.44 2.14
CA ASP A 60 -12.87 -1.09 1.80
C ASP A 60 -12.23 -0.02 2.68
N SER A 61 -11.99 -0.32 3.95
CA SER A 61 -11.34 0.62 4.86
C SER A 61 -9.93 1.00 4.43
N ASP A 62 -9.15 0.06 3.87
CA ASP A 62 -7.83 0.34 3.31
C ASP A 62 -7.93 1.31 2.13
N LEU A 63 -8.87 1.04 1.24
CA LEU A 63 -9.03 1.81 0.00
C LEU A 63 -9.62 3.20 0.27
N ALA A 64 -10.57 3.29 1.20
CA ALA A 64 -11.13 4.57 1.64
C ALA A 64 -10.05 5.44 2.33
N MET A 65 -9.20 4.84 3.15
CA MET A 65 -8.06 5.51 3.78
C MET A 65 -7.11 6.07 2.71
N ALA A 66 -6.77 5.24 1.72
CA ALA A 66 -5.89 5.63 0.63
C ALA A 66 -6.46 6.80 -0.17
N GLN A 67 -7.73 6.72 -0.51
CA GLN A 67 -8.41 7.77 -1.25
C GLN A 67 -8.45 9.08 -0.46
N ALA A 68 -8.79 9.00 0.82
CA ALA A 68 -8.82 10.16 1.72
C ALA A 68 -7.42 10.79 1.87
N ALA A 69 -6.36 10.00 1.80
CA ALA A 69 -4.99 10.49 1.89
C ALA A 69 -4.44 11.06 0.58
N GLY A 70 -5.15 10.90 -0.53
CA GLY A 70 -4.75 11.44 -1.83
C GLY A 70 -3.72 10.60 -2.58
N VAL A 71 -3.69 9.28 -2.38
CA VAL A 71 -2.82 8.41 -3.18
C VAL A 71 -3.29 8.38 -4.64
N ALA A 72 -2.35 8.15 -5.55
CA ALA A 72 -2.65 8.14 -6.97
C ALA A 72 -3.59 7.00 -7.36
N VAL A 73 -3.42 5.82 -6.75
CA VAL A 73 -4.23 4.64 -7.03
C VAL A 73 -4.53 3.89 -5.74
N ALA A 74 -5.79 3.59 -5.49
CA ALA A 74 -6.25 2.67 -4.45
C ALA A 74 -6.75 1.40 -5.14
N LEU A 75 -6.05 0.28 -4.95
CA LEU A 75 -6.27 -0.96 -5.68
C LEU A 75 -6.72 -2.07 -4.73
N GLY A 76 -7.85 -2.69 -5.04
CA GLY A 76 -8.38 -3.81 -4.26
C GLY A 76 -7.72 -5.14 -4.63
N TYR A 77 -7.32 -5.92 -3.64
CA TYR A 77 -6.78 -7.27 -3.81
C TYR A 77 -7.79 -8.29 -3.29
N LEU A 78 -8.29 -9.15 -4.17
CA LEU A 78 -9.42 -10.05 -3.86
C LEU A 78 -9.02 -11.50 -3.61
N SER A 79 -7.73 -11.83 -3.64
CA SER A 79 -7.27 -13.20 -3.40
C SER A 79 -6.92 -13.42 -1.93
N GLY A 80 -6.80 -14.68 -1.53
CA GLY A 80 -6.39 -15.04 -0.19
C GLY A 80 -7.51 -15.19 0.82
N TRP A 81 -8.75 -14.89 0.45
CA TRP A 81 -9.94 -15.08 1.29
C TRP A 81 -10.76 -16.25 0.81
N LEU A 82 -11.34 -17.05 1.73
CA LEU A 82 -12.34 -18.06 1.38
C LEU A 82 -13.60 -17.38 0.85
N THR A 83 -14.01 -16.29 1.50
CA THR A 83 -15.07 -15.41 1.04
C THR A 83 -14.53 -13.98 1.06
N PRO A 84 -14.16 -13.40 -0.09
CA PRO A 84 -13.62 -12.06 -0.11
C PRO A 84 -14.61 -11.05 0.46
N PRO A 85 -14.15 -10.08 1.25
CA PRO A 85 -15.01 -8.99 1.67
C PRO A 85 -15.47 -8.19 0.45
N PRO A 86 -16.69 -7.65 0.47
CA PRO A 86 -17.17 -6.83 -0.62
C PRO A 86 -16.34 -5.55 -0.72
N LEU A 87 -15.95 -5.20 -1.94
CA LEU A 87 -15.32 -3.91 -2.24
C LEU A 87 -16.27 -3.07 -3.07
N GLU A 88 -16.28 -1.77 -2.81
CA GLU A 88 -17.08 -0.86 -3.59
C GLU A 88 -16.66 -0.90 -5.07
N ALA A 89 -17.66 -0.80 -5.96
CA ALA A 89 -17.47 -1.06 -7.39
C ALA A 89 -16.52 -0.08 -8.08
N HIS A 90 -16.36 1.14 -7.52
CA HIS A 90 -15.53 2.16 -8.14
C HIS A 90 -14.02 1.94 -7.97
N TYR A 91 -13.62 1.06 -7.03
CA TYR A 91 -12.20 0.76 -6.89
C TYR A 91 -11.75 -0.25 -7.95
N PRO A 92 -10.63 0.00 -8.64
CA PRO A 92 -10.02 -1.03 -9.47
C PRO A 92 -9.54 -2.18 -8.56
N ARG A 93 -9.57 -3.40 -9.09
CA ARG A 93 -9.26 -4.59 -8.31
C ARG A 93 -8.48 -5.62 -9.12
N ILE A 94 -7.66 -6.38 -8.43
CA ILE A 94 -6.94 -7.51 -8.98
C ILE A 94 -7.24 -8.77 -8.16
N HIS A 95 -7.11 -9.92 -8.79
CA HIS A 95 -7.30 -11.23 -8.17
C HIS A 95 -5.99 -11.96 -7.94
N HIS A 96 -4.90 -11.51 -8.57
CA HIS A 96 -3.58 -12.10 -8.43
C HIS A 96 -2.51 -11.06 -8.72
N TRP A 97 -1.38 -11.16 -8.03
CA TRP A 97 -0.26 -10.24 -8.21
C TRP A 97 0.29 -10.20 -9.62
N SER A 98 0.15 -11.30 -10.39
CA SER A 98 0.59 -11.35 -11.80
C SER A 98 -0.17 -10.39 -12.72
N GLU A 99 -1.30 -9.85 -12.28
CA GLU A 99 -2.04 -8.83 -13.03
C GLU A 99 -1.40 -7.45 -12.95
N LEU A 100 -0.41 -7.27 -12.06
CA LEU A 100 0.32 -6.02 -11.91
C LEU A 100 1.67 -6.09 -12.61
N THR A 101 1.99 -5.04 -13.34
CA THR A 101 3.31 -4.86 -13.94
C THR A 101 3.87 -3.53 -13.49
N VAL A 102 5.08 -3.54 -12.95
CA VAL A 102 5.81 -2.33 -12.63
C VAL A 102 6.63 -1.93 -13.85
N LEU A 103 6.27 -0.82 -14.45
CA LEU A 103 6.99 -0.31 -15.62
C LEU A 103 8.25 0.42 -15.14
N PRO A 104 9.37 0.30 -15.91
CA PRO A 104 10.55 1.08 -15.58
C PRO A 104 10.29 2.56 -15.76
N VAL A 105 10.89 3.38 -14.89
CA VAL A 105 10.84 4.82 -15.04
C VAL A 105 11.63 5.18 -16.30
N ILE A 106 10.93 5.76 -17.29
CA ILE A 106 11.59 6.26 -18.49
C ILE A 106 12.08 7.66 -18.21
N PRO A 107 13.39 7.95 -18.28
CA PRO A 107 13.88 9.31 -18.12
C PRO A 107 13.24 10.21 -19.17
N THR A 108 12.58 11.28 -18.69
CA THR A 108 11.98 12.26 -19.58
C THR A 108 13.07 13.23 -20.01
N ASN A 109 13.58 13.08 -21.23
CA ASN A 109 14.56 14.02 -21.78
C ASN A 109 14.03 15.45 -21.84
N GLY A 110 12.71 15.60 -21.99
CA GLY A 110 12.07 16.90 -21.97
C GLY A 110 12.19 17.62 -20.64
N SER A 111 12.35 16.91 -19.54
CA SER A 111 12.53 17.52 -18.23
C SER A 111 13.87 18.19 -18.07
N ALA A 112 14.83 17.88 -18.92
CA ALA A 112 16.13 18.51 -18.96
C ALA A 112 16.10 19.88 -19.62
N ALA A 113 15.01 20.20 -20.24
CA ALA A 113 14.85 21.47 -20.91
C ALA A 113 14.44 22.55 -19.93
#